data_e07e16ff01b290dcd62a1317b0cc1cfe
#
_entry.id   e07e16ff01b290dcd62a1317b0cc1cfe
#
_cell.length_a   1.000
_cell.length_b   1.000
_cell.length_c   1.000
_cell.angle_alpha   90.00
_cell.angle_beta   90.00
_cell.angle_gamma   90.00
#
_symmetry.space_group_name_H-M   'P 1'
#
loop_
_entity.id
_entity.type
_entity.pdbx_description
1 polymer ?
#
loop_
_entity_poly.entity_id
_entity_poly.type
_entity_poly.pdbx_seq_one_letter_code
_entity_poly.pdbx_strand_id
1 'polypeptide(L)'
;LSKQERARLAAVPGDMPENVAAGVPEFVVEDFKTTFGDRWFEEAHALMDRAPVDLRVNGTKTTVEAVMTELRDAGLQPTRTPWSSWGLRLTADPAPNVSALEAFQSGRVEIQDEGSQLVCWLAGASAGKTVVDYCAGGGGKTVGLAQAMAGEGTLIGCDVVQKRLDNIRPRLARAGVEADLRLLGQNGGGVEDLNGKADLVFVDAPCSGTGTWRRRPEDAWRMKVEEVE
;
A
#
# COMPACT_ATOMS: atom_id res chain seq x y z
N LEU A 1 28.51 3.00 3.83
CA LEU A 1 29.14 4.18 3.23
C LEU A 1 30.43 4.51 3.97
N SER A 2 31.54 4.68 3.25
CA SER A 2 32.82 5.17 3.80
C SER A 2 32.69 6.61 4.30
N LYS A 3 33.66 7.06 5.12
CA LYS A 3 33.70 8.45 5.62
C LYS A 3 33.79 9.47 4.46
N GLN A 4 34.47 9.11 3.36
CA GLN A 4 34.56 9.94 2.15
C GLN A 4 33.24 10.02 1.37
N GLU A 5 32.51 8.91 1.24
CA GLU A 5 31.19 8.90 0.60
C GLU A 5 30.16 9.70 1.39
N ARG A 6 30.18 9.60 2.74
CA ARG A 6 29.30 10.43 3.59
C ARG A 6 29.64 11.92 3.45
N ALA A 7 30.91 12.29 3.38
CA ALA A 7 31.33 13.68 3.19
C ALA A 7 30.92 14.22 1.82
N ARG A 8 30.99 13.39 0.75
CA ARG A 8 30.51 13.79 -0.58
C ARG A 8 29.00 13.96 -0.64
N LEU A 9 28.23 13.11 0.05
CA LEU A 9 26.77 13.22 0.15
C LEU A 9 26.34 14.41 1.01
N ALA A 10 27.15 14.79 2.00
CA ALA A 10 26.88 15.96 2.84
C ALA A 10 27.25 17.28 2.16
N ALA A 11 28.10 17.27 1.12
CA ALA A 11 28.43 18.44 0.31
C ALA A 11 27.32 18.68 -0.71
N VAL A 12 26.23 19.29 -0.27
CA VAL A 12 25.15 19.75 -1.18
C VAL A 12 25.74 20.83 -2.10
N PRO A 13 25.73 20.68 -3.43
CA PRO A 13 26.17 21.73 -4.34
C PRO A 13 25.34 23.00 -4.09
N GLY A 14 25.99 24.17 -4.02
CA GLY A 14 25.32 25.44 -3.79
C GLY A 14 24.36 25.88 -4.93
N ASP A 15 24.33 25.13 -6.04
CA ASP A 15 23.56 25.43 -7.25
C ASP A 15 22.79 24.14 -7.69
N MET A 16 21.94 23.64 -6.80
CA MET A 16 21.12 22.47 -7.12
C MET A 16 19.93 22.89 -7.97
N PRO A 17 19.66 22.23 -9.13
CA PRO A 17 18.44 22.45 -9.90
C PRO A 17 17.19 22.31 -9.03
N GLU A 18 16.18 23.13 -9.29
CA GLU A 18 14.96 23.21 -8.47
C GLU A 18 14.24 21.86 -8.36
N ASN A 19 14.13 21.12 -9.48
CA ASN A 19 13.54 19.78 -9.50
C ASN A 19 14.32 18.77 -8.66
N VAL A 20 15.67 18.87 -8.64
CA VAL A 20 16.51 18.01 -7.81
C VAL A 20 16.34 18.36 -6.34
N ALA A 21 16.24 19.64 -6.00
CA ALA A 21 15.94 20.10 -4.64
C ALA A 21 14.54 19.66 -4.17
N ALA A 22 13.57 19.65 -5.09
CA ALA A 22 12.22 19.13 -4.84
C ALA A 22 12.14 17.59 -4.78
N GLY A 23 13.21 16.88 -5.22
CA GLY A 23 13.30 15.43 -5.18
C GLY A 23 12.53 14.71 -6.29
N VAL A 24 12.22 15.40 -7.41
CA VAL A 24 11.45 14.86 -8.53
C VAL A 24 12.19 15.00 -9.85
N PRO A 25 11.95 14.09 -10.82
CA PRO A 25 12.48 14.24 -12.18
C PRO A 25 11.95 15.49 -12.87
N GLU A 26 12.74 16.06 -13.79
CA GLU A 26 12.39 17.28 -14.53
C GLU A 26 11.06 17.16 -15.28
N PHE A 27 10.80 16.02 -15.90
CA PHE A 27 9.61 15.83 -16.75
C PHE A 27 8.26 15.87 -16.01
N VAL A 28 8.23 15.72 -14.67
CA VAL A 28 6.99 15.82 -13.88
C VAL A 28 6.79 17.21 -13.24
N VAL A 29 7.76 18.11 -13.36
CA VAL A 29 7.70 19.43 -12.71
C VAL A 29 6.49 20.24 -13.16
N GLU A 30 6.20 20.25 -14.46
CA GLU A 30 5.06 21.00 -15.02
C GLU A 30 3.71 20.40 -14.55
N ASP A 31 3.62 19.09 -14.35
CA ASP A 31 2.42 18.44 -13.81
C ASP A 31 2.22 18.85 -12.33
N PHE A 32 3.30 18.88 -11.54
CA PHE A 32 3.24 19.39 -10.17
C PHE A 32 2.83 20.87 -10.11
N LYS A 33 3.40 21.72 -10.97
CA LYS A 33 3.02 23.14 -11.06
C LYS A 33 1.57 23.31 -11.46
N THR A 34 1.11 22.54 -12.45
CA THR A 34 -0.28 22.58 -12.91
C THR A 34 -1.25 22.15 -11.80
N THR A 35 -0.89 21.13 -11.03
CA THR A 35 -1.76 20.54 -9.99
C THR A 35 -1.75 21.37 -8.70
N PHE A 36 -0.58 21.87 -8.26
CA PHE A 36 -0.40 22.47 -6.94
C PHE A 36 -0.09 23.96 -6.95
N GLY A 37 0.08 24.57 -8.14
CA GLY A 37 0.41 25.99 -8.30
C GLY A 37 1.68 26.37 -7.53
N ASP A 38 1.63 27.44 -6.77
CA ASP A 38 2.77 27.95 -5.99
C ASP A 38 3.30 26.97 -4.94
N ARG A 39 2.49 25.97 -4.54
CA ARG A 39 2.89 24.97 -3.56
C ARG A 39 3.58 23.74 -4.16
N TRP A 40 3.82 23.71 -5.46
CA TRP A 40 4.34 22.54 -6.14
C TRP A 40 5.64 22.00 -5.54
N PHE A 41 6.55 22.91 -5.16
CA PHE A 41 7.84 22.55 -4.57
C PHE A 41 7.66 21.86 -3.21
N GLU A 42 6.82 22.41 -2.34
CA GLU A 42 6.54 21.88 -1.00
C GLU A 42 5.87 20.50 -1.11
N GLU A 43 4.91 20.34 -2.01
CA GLU A 43 4.20 19.09 -2.24
C GLU A 43 5.13 18.01 -2.83
N ALA A 44 5.99 18.36 -3.78
CA ALA A 44 7.00 17.47 -4.31
C ALA A 44 8.03 17.08 -3.24
N HIS A 45 8.54 18.06 -2.49
CA HIS A 45 9.53 17.84 -1.44
C HIS A 45 8.97 16.97 -0.31
N ALA A 46 7.69 17.05 0.01
CA ALA A 46 7.04 16.18 1.01
C ALA A 46 7.11 14.69 0.66
N LEU A 47 7.32 14.32 -0.62
CA LEU A 47 7.58 12.94 -1.03
C LEU A 47 8.97 12.44 -0.62
N MET A 48 9.89 13.35 -0.24
CA MET A 48 11.21 12.99 0.29
C MET A 48 11.14 12.60 1.78
N ASP A 49 10.09 13.00 2.48
CA ASP A 49 9.90 12.65 3.87
C ASP A 49 9.73 11.14 4.03
N ARG A 50 10.30 10.62 5.09
CA ARG A 50 10.16 9.20 5.39
C ARG A 50 8.70 8.80 5.58
N ALA A 51 8.24 7.82 4.83
CA ALA A 51 6.91 7.26 5.02
C ALA A 51 6.82 6.53 6.38
N PRO A 52 5.77 6.77 7.17
CA PRO A 52 5.50 5.98 8.37
C PRO A 52 5.17 4.53 8.00
N VAL A 53 5.24 3.65 8.98
CA VAL A 53 4.76 2.27 8.82
C VAL A 53 3.33 2.21 9.34
N ASP A 54 2.37 2.06 8.45
CA ASP A 54 0.97 1.87 8.82
C ASP A 54 0.62 0.38 8.85
N LEU A 55 -0.15 0.02 9.85
CA LEU A 55 -0.67 -1.31 10.09
C LEU A 55 -2.18 -1.27 10.00
N ARG A 56 -2.76 -2.19 9.24
CA ARG A 56 -4.19 -2.48 9.30
C ARG A 56 -4.43 -3.58 10.31
N VAL A 57 -5.26 -3.31 11.31
CA VAL A 57 -5.70 -4.30 12.28
C VAL A 57 -6.80 -5.17 11.67
N ASN A 58 -6.66 -6.49 11.79
CA ASN A 58 -7.65 -7.45 11.31
C ASN A 58 -8.80 -7.57 12.32
N GLY A 59 -9.87 -6.84 12.06
CA GLY A 59 -11.05 -6.78 12.93
C GLY A 59 -11.80 -8.10 13.11
N THR A 60 -11.53 -9.11 12.26
CA THR A 60 -12.11 -10.47 12.43
C THR A 60 -11.35 -11.30 13.47
N LYS A 61 -10.14 -10.87 13.86
CA LYS A 61 -9.29 -11.59 14.82
C LYS A 61 -9.05 -10.84 16.13
N THR A 62 -9.14 -9.51 16.12
CA THR A 62 -8.75 -8.69 17.27
C THR A 62 -9.31 -7.27 17.14
N THR A 63 -9.06 -6.44 18.16
CA THR A 63 -9.41 -5.02 18.16
C THR A 63 -8.16 -4.14 18.04
N VAL A 64 -8.36 -2.91 17.61
CA VAL A 64 -7.27 -1.91 17.49
C VAL A 64 -6.65 -1.64 18.87
N GLU A 65 -7.47 -1.59 19.92
CA GLU A 65 -7.03 -1.36 21.31
C GLU A 65 -6.14 -2.49 21.81
N ALA A 66 -6.52 -3.74 21.55
CA ALA A 66 -5.72 -4.90 21.95
C ALA A 66 -4.34 -4.89 21.28
N VAL A 67 -4.30 -4.60 19.96
CA VAL A 67 -3.02 -4.48 19.23
C VAL A 67 -2.21 -3.30 19.74
N MET A 68 -2.83 -2.13 19.99
CA MET A 68 -2.11 -0.98 20.55
C MET A 68 -1.44 -1.32 21.88
N THR A 69 -2.12 -2.05 22.76
CA THR A 69 -1.56 -2.48 24.04
C THR A 69 -0.38 -3.42 23.83
N GLU A 70 -0.55 -4.46 23.01
CA GLU A 70 0.52 -5.41 22.68
C GLU A 70 1.76 -4.73 22.09
N LEU A 71 1.57 -3.78 21.17
CA LEU A 71 2.70 -3.05 20.57
C LEU A 71 3.41 -2.15 21.59
N ARG A 72 2.67 -1.55 22.55
CA ARG A 72 3.27 -0.77 23.63
C ARG A 72 4.07 -1.66 24.60
N ASP A 73 3.55 -2.83 24.93
CA ASP A 73 4.25 -3.81 25.76
C ASP A 73 5.53 -4.32 25.09
N ALA A 74 5.54 -4.36 23.75
CA ALA A 74 6.73 -4.63 22.94
C ALA A 74 7.69 -3.42 22.79
N GLY A 75 7.44 -2.29 23.51
CA GLY A 75 8.30 -1.10 23.48
C GLY A 75 8.08 -0.17 22.28
N LEU A 76 7.03 -0.39 21.50
CA LEU A 76 6.67 0.47 20.38
C LEU A 76 5.71 1.58 20.81
N GLN A 77 5.59 2.62 19.99
CA GLN A 77 4.68 3.74 20.25
C GLN A 77 3.65 3.88 19.12
N PRO A 78 2.64 2.97 19.06
CA PRO A 78 1.61 3.08 18.06
C PRO A 78 0.68 4.25 18.33
N THR A 79 0.29 4.95 17.28
CA THR A 79 -0.81 5.91 17.27
C THR A 79 -1.90 5.42 16.33
N ARG A 80 -3.13 5.89 16.51
CA ARG A 80 -4.17 5.66 15.50
C ARG A 80 -3.84 6.46 14.25
N THR A 81 -4.14 5.90 13.09
CA THR A 81 -4.11 6.68 11.85
C THR A 81 -5.27 7.69 11.84
N PRO A 82 -5.12 8.85 11.17
CA PRO A 82 -6.12 9.93 11.20
C PRO A 82 -7.51 9.53 10.66
N TRP A 83 -7.57 8.68 9.65
CA TRP A 83 -8.77 8.45 8.87
C TRP A 83 -9.28 7.02 8.90
N SER A 84 -8.38 6.02 8.96
CA SER A 84 -8.78 4.62 8.99
C SER A 84 -9.09 4.16 10.41
N SER A 85 -10.30 3.70 10.66
CA SER A 85 -10.69 3.07 11.93
C SER A 85 -9.94 1.75 12.19
N TRP A 86 -9.33 1.16 11.16
CA TRP A 86 -8.54 -0.07 11.25
C TRP A 86 -7.04 0.20 11.45
N GLY A 87 -6.63 1.46 11.35
CA GLY A 87 -5.25 1.85 11.17
C GLY A 87 -4.49 2.15 12.46
N LEU A 88 -3.27 1.64 12.54
CA LEU A 88 -2.25 2.05 13.50
C LEU A 88 -1.01 2.53 12.75
N ARG A 89 -0.32 3.53 13.30
CA ARG A 89 0.87 4.15 12.72
C ARG A 89 2.06 4.02 13.65
N LEU A 90 3.20 3.62 13.08
CA LEU A 90 4.50 3.56 13.73
C LEU A 90 5.44 4.55 13.05
N THR A 91 5.97 5.52 13.82
CA THR A 91 6.84 6.59 13.31
C THR A 91 8.30 6.44 13.76
N ALA A 92 8.62 5.31 14.45
CA ALA A 92 9.97 5.09 14.96
C ALA A 92 11.04 5.07 13.85
N ASP A 93 12.22 5.61 14.17
CA ASP A 93 13.40 5.58 13.31
C ASP A 93 14.58 4.95 14.09
N PRO A 94 15.12 3.83 13.62
CA PRO A 94 14.74 3.06 12.42
C PRO A 94 13.33 2.44 12.53
N ALA A 95 12.72 2.13 11.36
CA ALA A 95 11.43 1.44 11.34
C ALA A 95 11.53 0.09 12.05
N PRO A 96 10.53 -0.28 12.86
CA PRO A 96 10.52 -1.56 13.54
C PRO A 96 10.39 -2.71 12.54
N ASN A 97 10.97 -3.86 12.88
CA ASN A 97 10.76 -5.09 12.12
C ASN A 97 9.37 -5.67 12.44
N VAL A 98 8.35 -5.14 11.76
CA VAL A 98 6.95 -5.57 11.96
C VAL A 98 6.76 -7.06 11.68
N SER A 99 7.50 -7.63 10.72
CA SER A 99 7.35 -9.06 10.37
C SER A 99 7.77 -10.01 11.48
N ALA A 100 8.57 -9.53 12.45
CA ALA A 100 8.94 -10.31 13.63
C ALA A 100 7.92 -10.23 14.77
N LEU A 101 6.94 -9.32 14.69
CA LEU A 101 5.92 -9.18 15.73
C LEU A 101 4.89 -10.32 15.69
N GLU A 102 4.51 -10.79 16.87
CA GLU A 102 3.47 -11.83 17.01
C GLU A 102 2.14 -11.40 16.37
N ALA A 103 1.75 -10.13 16.53
CA ALA A 103 0.56 -9.57 15.88
C ALA A 103 0.58 -9.73 14.36
N PHE A 104 1.74 -9.61 13.71
CA PHE A 104 1.88 -9.83 12.27
C PHE A 104 1.89 -11.31 11.91
N GLN A 105 2.65 -12.13 12.63
CA GLN A 105 2.79 -13.56 12.36
C GLN A 105 1.46 -14.31 12.53
N SER A 106 0.64 -13.91 13.51
CA SER A 106 -0.71 -14.46 13.74
C SER A 106 -1.78 -13.88 12.80
N GLY A 107 -1.44 -12.90 11.96
CA GLY A 107 -2.37 -12.24 11.04
C GLY A 107 -3.38 -11.32 11.72
N ARG A 108 -3.07 -10.85 12.93
CA ARG A 108 -3.87 -9.83 13.64
C ARG A 108 -3.60 -8.42 13.09
N VAL A 109 -2.45 -8.23 12.44
CA VAL A 109 -2.16 -7.01 11.67
C VAL A 109 -1.59 -7.34 10.31
N GLU A 110 -1.75 -6.41 9.37
CA GLU A 110 -1.13 -6.41 8.05
C GLU A 110 -0.43 -5.07 7.82
N ILE A 111 0.77 -5.10 7.22
CA ILE A 111 1.42 -3.85 6.79
C ILE A 111 0.66 -3.31 5.58
N GLN A 112 -0.02 -2.20 5.76
CA GLN A 112 -0.75 -1.54 4.70
C GLN A 112 -0.89 -0.05 4.99
N ASP A 113 -0.56 0.76 4.00
CA ASP A 113 -0.73 2.20 4.02
C ASP A 113 -2.18 2.61 4.30
N GLU A 114 -2.36 3.69 5.07
CA GLU A 114 -3.69 4.18 5.43
C GLU A 114 -4.57 4.47 4.21
N GLY A 115 -4.03 5.10 3.17
CA GLY A 115 -4.77 5.34 1.92
C GLY A 115 -5.29 4.07 1.29
N SER A 116 -4.47 2.98 1.29
CA SER A 116 -4.89 1.67 0.80
C SER A 116 -5.96 1.02 1.68
N GLN A 117 -5.96 1.29 3.00
CA GLN A 117 -7.02 0.83 3.90
C GLN A 117 -8.33 1.54 3.61
N LEU A 118 -8.28 2.87 3.40
CA LEU A 118 -9.44 3.71 3.08
C LEU A 118 -10.08 3.30 1.75
N VAL A 119 -9.28 3.01 0.73
CA VAL A 119 -9.78 2.53 -0.57
C VAL A 119 -10.56 1.22 -0.42
N CYS A 120 -10.08 0.28 0.39
CA CYS A 120 -10.81 -0.97 0.68
C CYS A 120 -12.12 -0.71 1.41
N TRP A 121 -12.13 0.22 2.37
CA TRP A 121 -13.34 0.57 3.12
C TRP A 121 -14.37 1.30 2.26
N LEU A 122 -13.92 2.27 1.46
CA LEU A 122 -14.77 3.07 0.56
C LEU A 122 -15.33 2.26 -0.62
N ALA A 123 -14.69 1.14 -0.96
CA ALA A 123 -15.19 0.24 -2.03
C ALA A 123 -16.60 -0.31 -1.74
N GLY A 124 -17.03 -0.32 -0.48
CA GLY A 124 -18.37 -0.76 -0.12
C GLY A 124 -18.59 -2.27 -0.13
N ALA A 125 -17.49 -3.05 -0.07
CA ALA A 125 -17.60 -4.50 0.14
C ALA A 125 -18.35 -4.77 1.46
N SER A 126 -19.26 -5.74 1.46
CA SER A 126 -20.07 -6.06 2.64
C SER A 126 -20.39 -7.55 2.74
N ALA A 127 -20.80 -8.00 3.92
CA ALA A 127 -21.13 -9.38 4.20
C ALA A 127 -22.16 -9.96 3.21
N GLY A 128 -21.96 -11.21 2.81
CA GLY A 128 -22.83 -11.94 1.91
C GLY A 128 -22.72 -11.59 0.42
N LYS A 129 -21.85 -10.64 0.06
CA LYS A 129 -21.66 -10.20 -1.33
C LYS A 129 -20.63 -11.04 -2.09
N THR A 130 -20.74 -10.99 -3.43
CA THR A 130 -19.73 -11.51 -4.35
C THR A 130 -18.83 -10.34 -4.77
N VAL A 131 -17.59 -10.36 -4.27
CA VAL A 131 -16.59 -9.29 -4.48
C VAL A 131 -15.43 -9.82 -5.31
N VAL A 132 -15.07 -9.10 -6.36
CA VAL A 132 -13.94 -9.43 -7.24
C VAL A 132 -12.87 -8.37 -7.09
N ASP A 133 -11.68 -8.76 -6.65
CA ASP A 133 -10.44 -7.97 -6.71
C ASP A 133 -9.73 -8.32 -8.02
N TYR A 134 -9.92 -7.49 -9.04
CA TYR A 134 -9.52 -7.82 -10.42
C TYR A 134 -8.03 -7.67 -10.69
N CYS A 135 -7.33 -6.87 -9.88
CA CYS A 135 -5.87 -6.68 -9.95
C CYS A 135 -5.25 -6.93 -8.57
N ALA A 136 -5.43 -8.13 -8.05
CA ALA A 136 -5.14 -8.47 -6.65
C ALA A 136 -3.68 -8.28 -6.23
N GLY A 137 -2.72 -8.34 -7.18
CA GLY A 137 -1.31 -8.08 -6.93
C GLY A 137 -0.74 -8.93 -5.81
N GLY A 138 -0.27 -8.30 -4.74
CA GLY A 138 0.25 -8.98 -3.54
C GLY A 138 -0.82 -9.30 -2.48
N GLY A 139 -2.12 -9.10 -2.76
CA GLY A 139 -3.23 -9.48 -1.88
C GLY A 139 -3.51 -8.54 -0.69
N GLY A 140 -2.81 -7.41 -0.60
CA GLY A 140 -3.03 -6.49 0.52
C GLY A 140 -4.44 -5.92 0.55
N LYS A 141 -4.97 -5.52 -0.62
CA LYS A 141 -6.33 -5.03 -0.77
C LYS A 141 -7.35 -6.17 -0.74
N THR A 142 -7.04 -7.34 -1.31
CA THR A 142 -7.86 -8.55 -1.20
C THR A 142 -8.20 -8.88 0.27
N VAL A 143 -7.19 -8.89 1.16
CA VAL A 143 -7.42 -9.09 2.61
C VAL A 143 -8.20 -7.92 3.23
N GLY A 144 -8.01 -6.69 2.73
CA GLY A 144 -8.78 -5.53 3.17
C GLY A 144 -10.26 -5.60 2.82
N LEU A 145 -10.57 -6.07 1.61
CA LEU A 145 -11.95 -6.33 1.16
C LEU A 145 -12.61 -7.44 1.97
N ALA A 146 -11.88 -8.54 2.23
CA ALA A 146 -12.37 -9.62 3.11
C ALA A 146 -12.74 -9.10 4.51
N GLN A 147 -11.95 -8.19 5.07
CA GLN A 147 -12.26 -7.56 6.35
C GLN A 147 -13.53 -6.71 6.27
N ALA A 148 -13.72 -5.93 5.20
CA ALA A 148 -14.93 -5.15 4.99
C ALA A 148 -16.18 -6.04 4.84
N MET A 149 -16.01 -7.25 4.30
CA MET A 149 -17.04 -8.28 4.21
C MET A 149 -17.28 -9.03 5.54
N ALA A 150 -16.56 -8.71 6.61
CA ALA A 150 -16.57 -9.44 7.87
C ALA A 150 -16.24 -10.96 7.72
N GLY A 151 -15.54 -11.33 6.66
CA GLY A 151 -15.24 -12.72 6.31
C GLY A 151 -16.41 -13.51 5.73
N GLU A 152 -17.52 -12.86 5.38
CA GLU A 152 -18.74 -13.50 4.86
C GLU A 152 -18.98 -13.15 3.39
N GLY A 153 -19.34 -14.14 2.58
CA GLY A 153 -19.62 -13.97 1.14
C GLY A 153 -18.60 -14.67 0.26
N THR A 154 -18.52 -14.25 -1.01
CA THR A 154 -17.59 -14.82 -1.99
C THR A 154 -16.58 -13.78 -2.38
N LEU A 155 -15.29 -14.05 -2.13
CA LEU A 155 -14.18 -13.20 -2.53
C LEU A 155 -13.37 -13.87 -3.63
N ILE A 156 -13.18 -13.19 -4.75
CA ILE A 156 -12.40 -13.66 -5.88
C ILE A 156 -11.22 -12.67 -6.07
N GLY A 157 -9.99 -13.19 -6.07
CA GLY A 157 -8.78 -12.42 -6.35
C GLY A 157 -8.22 -12.80 -7.71
N CYS A 158 -8.06 -11.85 -8.61
CA CYS A 158 -7.58 -12.07 -9.96
C CYS A 158 -6.25 -11.35 -10.22
N ASP A 159 -5.38 -11.94 -11.00
CA ASP A 159 -4.17 -11.28 -11.54
C ASP A 159 -3.74 -11.97 -12.84
N VAL A 160 -3.07 -11.26 -13.74
CA VAL A 160 -2.49 -11.81 -14.97
C VAL A 160 -1.13 -12.50 -14.73
N VAL A 161 -0.57 -12.40 -13.52
CA VAL A 161 0.74 -12.95 -13.15
C VAL A 161 0.60 -14.03 -12.09
N GLN A 162 0.79 -15.30 -12.48
CA GLN A 162 0.69 -16.45 -11.57
C GLN A 162 1.52 -16.30 -10.30
N LYS A 163 2.76 -15.83 -10.42
CA LYS A 163 3.65 -15.63 -9.27
C LYS A 163 3.08 -14.66 -8.22
N ARG A 164 2.29 -13.66 -8.63
CA ARG A 164 1.60 -12.76 -7.71
C ARG A 164 0.52 -13.50 -6.93
N LEU A 165 -0.29 -14.30 -7.61
CA LEU A 165 -1.32 -15.14 -6.97
C LEU A 165 -0.72 -16.14 -5.98
N ASP A 166 0.42 -16.74 -6.31
CA ASP A 166 1.13 -17.64 -5.40
C ASP A 166 1.59 -16.91 -4.13
N ASN A 167 2.03 -15.65 -4.26
CA ASN A 167 2.43 -14.82 -3.13
C ASN A 167 1.24 -14.35 -2.25
N ILE A 168 0.02 -14.34 -2.78
CA ILE A 168 -1.19 -14.02 -2.01
C ILE A 168 -1.51 -15.12 -1.00
N ARG A 169 -1.35 -16.40 -1.35
CA ARG A 169 -1.77 -17.56 -0.56
C ARG A 169 -1.28 -17.53 0.89
N PRO A 170 0.02 -17.33 1.18
CA PRO A 170 0.51 -17.23 2.56
C PRO A 170 -0.12 -16.06 3.34
N ARG A 171 -0.41 -14.94 2.65
CA ARG A 171 -1.04 -13.77 3.26
C ARG A 171 -2.49 -14.05 3.65
N LEU A 172 -3.26 -14.67 2.75
CA LEU A 172 -4.64 -15.10 3.04
C LEU A 172 -4.67 -16.09 4.21
N ALA A 173 -3.81 -17.12 4.18
CA ALA A 173 -3.72 -18.11 5.25
C ALA A 173 -3.41 -17.45 6.61
N ARG A 174 -2.42 -16.54 6.65
CA ARG A 174 -2.08 -15.77 7.86
C ARG A 174 -3.25 -14.93 8.35
N ALA A 175 -3.94 -14.25 7.45
CA ALA A 175 -5.10 -13.40 7.77
C ALA A 175 -6.34 -14.22 8.16
N GLY A 176 -6.39 -15.53 7.85
CA GLY A 176 -7.59 -16.36 8.02
C GLY A 176 -8.68 -16.03 7.01
N VAL A 177 -8.29 -15.69 5.78
CA VAL A 177 -9.18 -15.31 4.68
C VAL A 177 -9.20 -16.41 3.63
N GLU A 178 -10.39 -16.78 3.17
CA GLU A 178 -10.58 -17.62 2.00
C GLU A 178 -10.92 -16.76 0.79
N ALA A 179 -10.29 -17.04 -0.35
CA ALA A 179 -10.57 -16.40 -1.63
C ALA A 179 -10.32 -17.36 -2.78
N ASP A 180 -11.16 -17.29 -3.81
CA ASP A 180 -10.93 -17.98 -5.09
C ASP A 180 -9.91 -17.17 -5.90
N LEU A 181 -8.71 -17.74 -6.12
CA LEU A 181 -7.63 -17.07 -6.84
C LEU A 181 -7.62 -17.51 -8.31
N ARG A 182 -7.78 -16.57 -9.22
CA ARG A 182 -7.90 -16.83 -10.65
C ARG A 182 -6.83 -16.13 -11.46
N LEU A 183 -6.12 -16.91 -12.28
CA LEU A 183 -5.21 -16.38 -13.28
C LEU A 183 -6.01 -15.88 -14.48
N LEU A 184 -5.87 -14.59 -14.78
CA LEU A 184 -6.47 -13.98 -15.97
C LEU A 184 -5.63 -14.26 -17.22
N GLY A 185 -6.31 -14.38 -18.36
CA GLY A 185 -5.66 -14.30 -19.67
C GLY A 185 -5.03 -12.93 -19.91
N GLN A 186 -4.11 -12.84 -20.89
CA GLN A 186 -3.44 -11.57 -21.24
C GLN A 186 -4.42 -10.47 -21.69
N ASN A 187 -5.60 -10.86 -22.17
CA ASN A 187 -6.70 -9.97 -22.54
C ASN A 187 -7.69 -9.70 -21.40
N GLY A 188 -7.37 -10.12 -20.17
CA GLY A 188 -8.25 -9.98 -19.01
C GLY A 188 -9.39 -11.02 -18.92
N GLY A 189 -9.48 -11.98 -19.84
CA GLY A 189 -10.49 -13.05 -19.82
C GLY A 189 -10.22 -14.10 -18.72
N GLY A 190 -11.22 -14.99 -18.49
CA GLY A 190 -11.14 -16.06 -17.50
C GLY A 190 -12.06 -15.84 -16.28
N VAL A 191 -12.94 -14.85 -16.38
CA VAL A 191 -13.95 -14.51 -15.35
C VAL A 191 -15.34 -14.32 -15.94
N GLU A 192 -15.58 -14.84 -17.12
CA GLU A 192 -16.84 -14.69 -17.87
C GLU A 192 -18.04 -15.32 -17.11
N ASP A 193 -17.77 -16.32 -16.30
CA ASP A 193 -18.76 -16.95 -15.40
C ASP A 193 -19.27 -16.02 -14.30
N LEU A 194 -18.56 -14.90 -14.03
CA LEU A 194 -18.94 -13.87 -13.05
C LEU A 194 -19.83 -12.76 -13.67
N ASN A 195 -20.04 -12.77 -14.98
CA ASN A 195 -20.87 -11.77 -15.63
C ASN A 195 -22.28 -11.73 -15.02
N GLY A 196 -22.69 -10.55 -14.53
CA GLY A 196 -23.97 -10.31 -13.88
C GLY A 196 -24.10 -10.95 -12.48
N LYS A 197 -23.03 -11.53 -11.90
CA LYS A 197 -23.06 -12.17 -10.59
C LYS A 197 -22.22 -11.44 -9.54
N ALA A 198 -21.25 -10.64 -9.95
CA ALA A 198 -20.46 -9.83 -9.03
C ALA A 198 -21.28 -8.64 -8.52
N ASP A 199 -21.34 -8.48 -7.19
CA ASP A 199 -21.94 -7.29 -6.57
C ASP A 199 -20.95 -6.11 -6.58
N LEU A 200 -19.66 -6.39 -6.52
CA LEU A 200 -18.57 -5.42 -6.55
C LEU A 200 -17.41 -5.95 -7.37
N VAL A 201 -16.90 -5.13 -8.28
CA VAL A 201 -15.61 -5.35 -8.95
C VAL A 201 -14.68 -4.23 -8.53
N PHE A 202 -13.63 -4.59 -7.80
CA PHE A 202 -12.58 -3.68 -7.34
C PHE A 202 -11.40 -3.76 -8.29
N VAL A 203 -10.95 -2.61 -8.80
CA VAL A 203 -9.86 -2.52 -9.77
C VAL A 203 -8.80 -1.55 -9.25
N ASP A 204 -7.70 -2.08 -8.72
CA ASP A 204 -6.49 -1.35 -8.38
C ASP A 204 -5.44 -1.66 -9.45
N ALA A 205 -5.62 -1.04 -10.61
CA ALA A 205 -4.84 -1.35 -11.82
C ALA A 205 -3.37 -0.93 -11.68
N PRO A 206 -2.46 -1.63 -12.38
CA PRO A 206 -1.09 -1.16 -12.54
C PRO A 206 -1.07 0.28 -13.07
N CYS A 207 -0.23 1.11 -12.48
CA CYS A 207 -0.06 2.51 -12.83
C CYS A 207 1.42 2.89 -12.79
N SER A 208 1.76 4.16 -13.05
CA SER A 208 3.13 4.69 -12.96
C SER A 208 3.81 4.47 -11.61
N GLY A 209 3.04 4.31 -10.53
CA GLY A 209 3.58 4.09 -9.20
C GLY A 209 4.14 5.35 -8.52
N THR A 210 3.88 6.54 -9.06
CA THR A 210 4.37 7.82 -8.49
C THR A 210 3.99 8.01 -7.03
N GLY A 211 2.81 7.54 -6.61
CA GLY A 211 2.38 7.55 -5.22
C GLY A 211 3.24 6.72 -4.25
N THR A 212 4.16 5.90 -4.76
CA THR A 212 5.08 5.10 -3.93
C THR A 212 6.45 5.76 -3.72
N TRP A 213 6.76 6.90 -4.35
CA TRP A 213 8.07 7.56 -4.28
C TRP A 213 8.49 7.89 -2.83
N ARG A 214 7.53 8.25 -1.98
CA ARG A 214 7.83 8.46 -0.55
C ARG A 214 8.43 7.24 0.16
N ARG A 215 8.17 6.03 -0.34
CA ARG A 215 8.71 4.77 0.20
C ARG A 215 9.92 4.28 -0.58
N ARG A 216 10.01 4.67 -1.83
CA ARG A 216 11.02 4.25 -2.80
C ARG A 216 11.45 5.44 -3.65
N PRO A 217 12.12 6.44 -3.05
CA PRO A 217 12.49 7.68 -3.75
C PRO A 217 13.38 7.43 -4.97
N GLU A 218 14.14 6.33 -4.96
CA GLU A 218 14.96 5.92 -6.09
C GLU A 218 14.13 5.58 -7.35
N ASP A 219 12.87 5.18 -7.20
CA ASP A 219 12.02 4.84 -8.34
C ASP A 219 11.64 6.09 -9.14
N ALA A 220 11.54 7.27 -8.50
CA ALA A 220 11.34 8.53 -9.19
C ALA A 220 12.43 8.79 -10.24
N TRP A 221 13.68 8.52 -9.91
CA TRP A 221 14.84 8.76 -10.78
C TRP A 221 15.09 7.65 -11.80
N ARG A 222 14.42 6.51 -11.69
CA ARG A 222 14.46 5.41 -12.66
C ARG A 222 13.33 5.46 -13.65
N MET A 223 12.28 6.21 -13.34
CA MET A 223 11.10 6.34 -14.17
C MET A 223 11.42 7.05 -15.48
N LYS A 224 10.82 6.60 -16.57
CA LYS A 224 10.92 7.21 -17.88
C LYS A 224 9.63 7.94 -18.24
N VAL A 225 9.74 8.94 -19.11
CA VAL A 225 8.57 9.73 -19.57
C VAL A 225 7.48 8.83 -20.13
N GLU A 226 7.87 7.82 -20.91
CA GLU A 226 6.95 6.89 -21.58
C GLU A 226 6.17 5.98 -20.59
N GLU A 227 6.55 5.96 -19.31
CA GLU A 227 5.86 5.20 -18.26
C GLU A 227 4.76 6.01 -17.57
N VAL A 228 4.67 7.32 -17.87
CA VAL A 228 3.69 8.24 -17.28
C VAL A 228 2.59 8.60 -18.29
N GLU A 229 2.91 8.57 -19.60
CA GLU A 229 1.94 8.76 -20.68
C GLU A 229 1.07 7.50 -20.89
#